data_d29931f7566d2435d263b59ea78c6466
#
_entry.id   d29931f7566d2435d263b59ea78c6466
#
_cell.length_a   1.000
_cell.length_b   1.000
_cell.length_c   1.000
_cell.angle_alpha   90.00
_cell.angle_beta   90.00
_cell.angle_gamma   90.00
#
_symmetry.space_group_name_H-M   'P 1'
#
loop_
_entity.id
_entity.type
_entity.pdbx_description
1 polymer ?
#
loop_
_entity_poly.entity_id
_entity_poly.type
_entity_poly.pdbx_seq_one_letter_code
_entity_poly.pdbx_strand_id
1 'polypeptide(L)'
;MARLKELYTKEIVPHASQLVAEVLYQYPSPPFPEFTMSNLIFPTLPGLQWNVKKSPQFHTTIVKHTSGRETRVANYAYPLWKWEMSYELLRETQGYAELQALCGFFLARSGSFDTFLFADPAESNAVSGYTLGIGDGFTTEYPLTKSYAGFIEPVGYVDITTLQVMLDGVQEFTPATWTLVTPNTLIFAVPPAKGTVVSAGYTWYYRVRFGEDMQDYNNFMYQLWELKKLTLEMVKP
;
A
#
# COMPACT_ATOMS: atom_id res chain seq x y z
N MET A 1 -1.75 63.49 7.05
CA MET A 1 -1.95 62.05 7.24
C MET A 1 -2.67 61.36 6.07
N ALA A 2 -3.66 61.95 5.40
CA ALA A 2 -4.36 61.34 4.25
C ALA A 2 -3.47 61.11 3.05
N ARG A 3 -2.54 62.04 2.70
CA ARG A 3 -1.65 61.97 1.55
C ARG A 3 -0.57 60.87 1.63
N LEU A 4 -0.17 60.49 2.84
CA LEU A 4 0.75 59.38 3.09
C LEU A 4 0.08 58.00 2.93
N LYS A 5 -1.22 57.93 3.30
CA LYS A 5 -2.00 56.69 3.09
C LYS A 5 -2.28 56.41 1.61
N GLU A 6 -2.51 57.48 0.81
CA GLU A 6 -2.76 57.36 -0.62
C GLU A 6 -1.50 56.94 -1.40
N LEU A 7 -0.32 57.42 -1.01
CA LEU A 7 0.95 56.99 -1.61
C LEU A 7 1.28 55.55 -1.22
N TYR A 8 0.99 55.15 0.03
CA TYR A 8 1.25 53.78 0.48
C TYR A 8 0.38 52.75 -0.25
N THR A 9 -0.88 53.07 -0.55
CA THR A 9 -1.79 52.15 -1.26
C THR A 9 -1.58 52.14 -2.77
N LYS A 10 -1.05 53.22 -3.39
CA LYS A 10 -0.84 53.26 -4.84
C LYS A 10 0.51 52.73 -5.33
N GLU A 11 1.57 52.83 -4.54
CA GLU A 11 2.92 52.46 -4.99
C GLU A 11 3.45 51.18 -4.38
N ILE A 12 3.11 50.85 -3.15
CA ILE A 12 3.70 49.70 -2.45
C ILE A 12 2.95 48.40 -2.72
N VAL A 13 1.61 48.42 -2.81
CA VAL A 13 0.82 47.20 -3.05
C VAL A 13 1.02 46.58 -4.43
N PRO A 14 1.08 47.38 -5.53
CA PRO A 14 1.42 46.83 -6.85
C PRO A 14 2.84 46.26 -6.93
N HIS A 15 3.81 46.91 -6.26
CA HIS A 15 5.19 46.42 -6.24
C HIS A 15 5.32 45.11 -5.43
N ALA A 16 4.63 44.96 -4.35
CA ALA A 16 4.64 43.74 -3.55
C ALA A 16 4.03 42.55 -4.33
N SER A 17 2.94 42.77 -5.05
CA SER A 17 2.32 41.75 -5.89
C SER A 17 3.17 41.39 -7.11
N GLN A 18 3.87 42.36 -7.72
CA GLN A 18 4.83 42.08 -8.80
C GLN A 18 6.06 41.31 -8.30
N LEU A 19 6.63 41.68 -7.14
CA LEU A 19 7.75 40.96 -6.54
C LEU A 19 7.39 39.52 -6.19
N VAL A 20 6.18 39.27 -5.68
CA VAL A 20 5.70 37.91 -5.39
C VAL A 20 5.53 37.11 -6.67
N ALA A 21 4.98 37.72 -7.73
CA ALA A 21 4.85 37.05 -9.03
C ALA A 21 6.22 36.77 -9.68
N GLU A 22 7.19 37.68 -9.55
CA GLU A 22 8.54 37.52 -10.06
C GLU A 22 9.33 36.45 -9.30
N VAL A 23 9.18 36.38 -7.98
CA VAL A 23 9.77 35.30 -7.14
C VAL A 23 9.17 33.96 -7.49
N LEU A 24 7.86 33.85 -7.72
CA LEU A 24 7.22 32.58 -8.14
C LEU A 24 7.62 32.16 -9.55
N TYR A 25 7.98 33.11 -10.44
CA TYR A 25 8.48 32.81 -11.77
C TYR A 25 9.95 32.37 -11.76
N GLN A 26 10.76 32.93 -10.87
CA GLN A 26 12.19 32.65 -10.72
C GLN A 26 12.48 31.31 -9.99
N TYR A 27 11.53 30.87 -9.16
CA TYR A 27 11.56 29.59 -8.46
C TYR A 27 10.28 28.80 -8.80
N PRO A 28 10.19 28.23 -10.02
CA PRO A 28 9.10 27.31 -10.29
C PRO A 28 9.17 26.24 -9.22
N SER A 29 8.06 26.06 -8.50
CA SER A 29 7.95 24.92 -7.59
C SER A 29 8.36 23.67 -8.37
N PRO A 30 9.27 22.85 -7.86
CA PRO A 30 9.62 21.62 -8.53
C PRO A 30 8.32 20.89 -8.86
N PRO A 31 8.18 20.34 -10.07
CA PRO A 31 7.00 19.58 -10.41
C PRO A 31 6.80 18.56 -9.30
N PHE A 32 5.60 18.54 -8.70
CA PHE A 32 5.28 17.47 -7.75
C PHE A 32 5.60 16.16 -8.45
N PRO A 33 6.42 15.28 -7.87
CA PRO A 33 6.71 14.02 -8.50
C PRO A 33 5.37 13.36 -8.83
N GLU A 34 5.20 12.94 -10.09
CA GLU A 34 4.02 12.14 -10.44
C GLU A 34 3.94 10.98 -9.47
N PHE A 35 2.77 10.81 -8.87
CA PHE A 35 2.54 9.77 -7.88
C PHE A 35 2.58 8.40 -8.58
N THR A 36 3.77 7.85 -8.72
CA THR A 36 3.96 6.46 -9.13
C THR A 36 4.07 5.62 -7.86
N MET A 37 3.07 4.79 -7.60
CA MET A 37 3.10 3.86 -6.47
C MET A 37 4.35 2.97 -6.56
N SER A 38 5.17 2.98 -5.53
CA SER A 38 6.37 2.16 -5.49
C SER A 38 6.02 0.68 -5.29
N ASN A 39 6.69 -0.19 -6.04
CA ASN A 39 6.63 -1.65 -5.87
C ASN A 39 7.81 -2.19 -5.04
N LEU A 40 8.50 -1.33 -4.30
CA LEU A 40 9.56 -1.78 -3.40
C LEU A 40 8.97 -2.56 -2.22
N ILE A 41 9.62 -3.66 -1.88
CA ILE A 41 9.21 -4.51 -0.77
C ILE A 41 9.81 -3.97 0.53
N PHE A 42 9.00 -3.93 1.58
CA PHE A 42 9.44 -3.56 2.93
C PHE A 42 10.55 -4.50 3.40
N PRO A 43 11.68 -4.00 3.93
CA PRO A 43 12.82 -4.81 4.30
C PRO A 43 12.48 -5.78 5.43
N THR A 44 12.85 -7.04 5.27
CA THR A 44 12.80 -8.03 6.36
C THR A 44 14.05 -7.87 7.20
N LEU A 45 13.89 -7.34 8.43
CA LEU A 45 14.98 -7.08 9.34
C LEU A 45 14.93 -8.02 10.54
N PRO A 46 16.08 -8.56 11.00
CA PRO A 46 16.16 -9.22 12.29
C PRO A 46 15.88 -8.21 13.42
N GLY A 47 15.39 -8.67 14.55
CA GLY A 47 15.05 -7.79 15.69
C GLY A 47 13.60 -7.31 15.72
N LEU A 48 12.77 -7.76 14.78
CA LEU A 48 11.31 -7.60 14.89
C LEU A 48 10.80 -8.36 16.12
N GLN A 49 10.05 -7.66 16.95
CA GLN A 49 9.39 -8.30 18.10
C GLN A 49 8.29 -9.27 17.65
N TRP A 50 8.10 -10.33 18.43
CA TRP A 50 6.99 -11.29 18.21
C TRP A 50 5.60 -10.66 18.40
N ASN A 51 5.51 -9.55 19.13
CA ASN A 51 4.26 -8.87 19.40
C ASN A 51 3.84 -7.96 18.23
N VAL A 52 3.49 -8.57 17.10
CA VAL A 52 2.90 -7.89 15.96
C VAL A 52 1.38 -7.82 16.15
N LYS A 53 0.83 -6.62 16.27
CA LYS A 53 -0.61 -6.42 16.33
C LYS A 53 -1.15 -6.22 14.93
N LYS A 54 -2.10 -7.06 14.52
CA LYS A 54 -2.81 -6.99 13.23
C LYS A 54 -4.29 -6.71 13.47
N SER A 55 -4.81 -5.66 12.88
CA SER A 55 -6.17 -5.19 13.12
C SER A 55 -6.94 -5.04 11.81
N PRO A 56 -8.02 -5.82 11.55
CA PRO A 56 -8.91 -5.58 10.43
C PRO A 56 -9.83 -4.39 10.73
N GLN A 57 -9.98 -3.50 9.78
CA GLN A 57 -10.78 -2.28 9.90
C GLN A 57 -11.88 -2.27 8.85
N PHE A 58 -13.15 -2.29 9.29
CA PHE A 58 -14.32 -2.06 8.43
C PHE A 58 -14.85 -0.65 8.65
N HIS A 59 -15.55 -0.13 7.66
CA HIS A 59 -16.30 1.11 7.78
C HIS A 59 -17.78 0.83 7.54
N THR A 60 -18.59 0.93 8.60
CA THR A 60 -20.04 0.70 8.58
C THR A 60 -20.76 1.97 8.99
N THR A 61 -21.70 2.42 8.17
CA THR A 61 -22.61 3.51 8.52
C THR A 61 -23.86 2.91 9.19
N ILE A 62 -24.17 3.37 10.40
CA ILE A 62 -25.35 2.93 11.16
C ILE A 62 -26.27 4.13 11.38
N VAL A 63 -27.48 4.04 10.89
CA VAL A 63 -28.53 5.04 11.10
C VAL A 63 -29.62 4.46 12.02
N LYS A 64 -29.82 5.11 13.17
CA LYS A 64 -30.89 4.73 14.13
C LYS A 64 -32.14 5.55 13.85
N HIS A 65 -33.27 4.86 13.76
CA HIS A 65 -34.59 5.48 13.59
C HIS A 65 -35.28 5.66 14.96
N THR A 66 -36.21 6.60 15.06
CA THR A 66 -37.01 6.84 16.26
C THR A 66 -37.86 5.63 16.68
N SER A 67 -38.15 4.73 15.75
CA SER A 67 -38.82 3.44 16.01
C SER A 67 -37.94 2.37 16.67
N GLY A 68 -36.65 2.68 16.95
CA GLY A 68 -35.68 1.72 17.47
C GLY A 68 -35.07 0.77 16.44
N ARG A 69 -35.46 0.87 15.17
CA ARG A 69 -34.85 0.12 14.05
C ARG A 69 -33.54 0.76 13.64
N GLU A 70 -32.61 -0.08 13.16
CA GLU A 70 -31.32 0.37 12.60
C GLU A 70 -31.22 0.00 11.14
N THR A 71 -30.77 0.94 10.31
CA THR A 71 -30.29 0.70 8.94
C THR A 71 -28.76 0.67 8.97
N ARG A 72 -28.15 -0.37 8.39
CA ARG A 72 -26.70 -0.57 8.36
C ARG A 72 -26.24 -0.68 6.93
N VAL A 73 -25.17 0.06 6.59
CA VAL A 73 -24.54 0.04 5.26
C VAL A 73 -23.07 -0.29 5.46
N ALA A 74 -22.61 -1.39 4.86
CA ALA A 74 -21.19 -1.72 4.82
C ALA A 74 -20.51 -0.95 3.67
N ASN A 75 -19.62 -0.02 3.99
CA ASN A 75 -18.92 0.80 2.99
C ASN A 75 -17.71 0.08 2.37
N TYR A 76 -17.20 -0.95 3.04
CA TYR A 76 -16.08 -1.76 2.57
C TYR A 76 -16.53 -3.21 2.38
N ALA A 77 -16.24 -3.77 1.19
CA ALA A 77 -16.48 -5.18 0.90
C ALA A 77 -15.49 -6.10 1.64
N TYR A 78 -14.29 -5.60 1.92
CA TYR A 78 -13.24 -6.28 2.67
C TYR A 78 -12.52 -5.28 3.57
N PRO A 79 -11.87 -5.75 4.69
CA PRO A 79 -11.26 -4.88 5.67
C PRO A 79 -10.02 -4.20 5.11
N LEU A 80 -9.68 -3.04 5.65
CA LEU A 80 -8.35 -2.48 5.58
C LEU A 80 -7.56 -2.99 6.79
N TRP A 81 -6.38 -3.55 6.52
CA TRP A 81 -5.52 -4.07 7.56
C TRP A 81 -4.58 -2.99 8.09
N LYS A 82 -4.39 -3.00 9.39
CA LYS A 82 -3.43 -2.15 10.09
C LYS A 82 -2.50 -3.03 10.92
N TRP A 83 -1.20 -2.78 10.82
CA TRP A 83 -0.16 -3.44 11.62
C TRP A 83 0.50 -2.45 12.54
N GLU A 84 0.72 -2.86 13.79
CA GLU A 84 1.59 -2.18 14.73
C GLU A 84 2.70 -3.16 15.11
N MET A 85 3.93 -2.74 14.89
CA MET A 85 5.15 -3.54 15.08
C MET A 85 6.15 -2.74 15.88
N SER A 86 7.15 -3.43 16.44
CA SER A 86 8.28 -2.81 17.12
C SER A 86 9.56 -3.59 16.84
N TYR A 87 10.67 -2.88 16.89
CA TYR A 87 12.01 -3.45 16.75
C TYR A 87 12.79 -3.20 18.02
N GLU A 88 13.20 -4.28 18.72
CA GLU A 88 13.99 -4.19 19.95
C GLU A 88 15.47 -3.92 19.68
N LEU A 89 15.94 -4.31 18.49
CA LEU A 89 17.33 -4.21 18.13
C LEU A 89 17.50 -3.84 16.66
N LEU A 90 18.04 -2.65 16.43
CA LEU A 90 18.48 -2.17 15.12
C LEU A 90 19.95 -1.77 15.26
N ARG A 91 20.83 -2.46 14.54
CA ARG A 91 22.28 -2.26 14.63
C ARG A 91 22.74 -1.24 13.61
N GLU A 92 23.77 -0.48 14.00
CA GLU A 92 24.38 0.56 13.17
C GLU A 92 25.87 0.25 12.85
N THR A 93 26.34 -0.96 13.10
CA THR A 93 27.73 -1.36 12.92
C THR A 93 28.04 -1.79 11.49
N GLN A 94 29.32 -1.74 11.08
CA GLN A 94 29.79 -2.33 9.83
C GLN A 94 29.38 -3.81 9.71
N GLY A 95 28.69 -4.16 8.63
CA GLY A 95 28.13 -5.49 8.39
C GLY A 95 26.69 -5.67 8.87
N TYR A 96 26.16 -4.74 9.66
CA TYR A 96 24.76 -4.71 10.11
C TYR A 96 24.23 -3.28 9.97
N ALA A 97 23.39 -3.05 9.00
CA ALA A 97 22.86 -1.72 8.67
C ALA A 97 21.34 -1.67 8.81
N GLU A 98 20.80 -2.33 9.84
CA GLU A 98 19.34 -2.46 10.00
C GLU A 98 18.68 -1.11 10.26
N LEU A 99 19.32 -0.26 11.10
CA LEU A 99 18.84 1.10 11.35
C LEU A 99 18.82 1.92 10.05
N GLN A 100 19.93 1.91 9.31
CA GLN A 100 20.04 2.66 8.05
C GLN A 100 19.06 2.12 7.00
N ALA A 101 18.85 0.80 6.94
CA ALA A 101 17.89 0.21 6.02
C ALA A 101 16.45 0.63 6.33
N LEU A 102 16.04 0.59 7.60
CA LEU A 102 14.69 0.99 8.01
C LEU A 102 14.47 2.49 7.90
N CYS A 103 15.37 3.30 8.45
CA CYS A 103 15.30 4.75 8.40
C CYS A 103 15.39 5.26 6.94
N GLY A 104 16.33 4.73 6.15
CA GLY A 104 16.47 5.07 4.73
C GLY A 104 15.24 4.71 3.91
N PHE A 105 14.62 3.56 4.19
CA PHE A 105 13.36 3.17 3.55
C PHE A 105 12.24 4.15 3.89
N PHE A 106 12.11 4.55 5.16
CA PHE A 106 11.12 5.54 5.61
C PHE A 106 11.31 6.90 4.94
N LEU A 107 12.56 7.40 4.92
CA LEU A 107 12.89 8.68 4.28
C LEU A 107 12.62 8.65 2.77
N ALA A 108 12.98 7.55 2.09
CA ALA A 108 12.74 7.38 0.66
C ALA A 108 11.25 7.30 0.30
N ARG A 109 10.39 6.96 1.25
CA ARG A 109 8.92 6.96 1.09
C ARG A 109 8.27 8.27 1.51
N SER A 110 9.04 9.26 1.98
CA SER A 110 8.54 10.54 2.50
C SER A 110 7.47 10.33 3.58
N GLY A 111 7.77 9.45 4.55
CA GLY A 111 6.83 9.10 5.61
C GLY A 111 5.60 8.35 5.08
N SER A 112 4.41 8.85 5.41
CA SER A 112 3.13 8.23 5.00
C SER A 112 2.70 8.54 3.56
N PHE A 113 3.51 9.26 2.78
CA PHE A 113 3.14 9.73 1.45
C PHE A 113 3.11 8.61 0.41
N ASP A 114 4.20 7.84 0.28
CA ASP A 114 4.32 6.80 -0.75
C ASP A 114 3.89 5.43 -0.21
N THR A 115 3.43 4.58 -1.13
CA THR A 115 3.04 3.20 -0.84
C THR A 115 4.13 2.22 -1.21
N PHE A 116 4.13 1.07 -0.57
CA PHE A 116 5.09 0.00 -0.80
C PHE A 116 4.45 -1.38 -0.56
N LEU A 117 5.20 -2.43 -0.86
CA LEU A 117 4.75 -3.81 -0.71
C LEU A 117 5.19 -4.38 0.64
N PHE A 118 4.29 -5.07 1.32
CA PHE A 118 4.53 -5.67 2.62
C PHE A 118 4.09 -7.14 2.64
N ALA A 119 5.02 -8.03 3.02
CA ALA A 119 4.73 -9.40 3.37
C ALA A 119 4.52 -9.48 4.89
N ASP A 120 3.32 -9.88 5.33
CA ASP A 120 3.04 -10.07 6.74
C ASP A 120 3.84 -11.28 7.26
N PRO A 121 4.74 -11.10 8.25
CA PRO A 121 5.55 -12.22 8.76
C PRO A 121 4.73 -13.30 9.48
N ALA A 122 3.50 -12.99 9.88
CA ALA A 122 2.58 -13.93 10.54
C ALA A 122 1.68 -14.70 9.56
N GLU A 123 1.74 -14.38 8.25
CA GLU A 123 0.88 -14.99 7.24
C GLU A 123 1.71 -15.47 6.04
N SER A 124 1.40 -16.67 5.52
CA SER A 124 2.02 -17.10 4.28
C SER A 124 1.58 -16.19 3.13
N ASN A 125 2.53 -15.57 2.47
CA ASN A 125 2.30 -14.75 1.28
C ASN A 125 2.37 -15.56 -0.02
N ALA A 126 2.38 -16.89 0.05
CA ALA A 126 2.36 -17.78 -1.10
C ALA A 126 1.05 -18.59 -1.14
N VAL A 127 0.46 -18.65 -2.32
CA VAL A 127 -0.74 -19.43 -2.63
C VAL A 127 -0.35 -20.48 -3.64
N SER A 128 -0.79 -21.74 -3.45
CA SER A 128 -0.52 -22.84 -4.37
C SER A 128 -1.83 -23.49 -4.80
N GLY A 129 -2.07 -23.52 -6.12
CA GLY A 129 -3.23 -24.22 -6.70
C GLY A 129 -4.60 -23.70 -6.24
N TYR A 130 -4.70 -22.42 -5.90
CA TYR A 130 -5.96 -21.83 -5.46
C TYR A 130 -6.94 -21.68 -6.62
N THR A 131 -8.16 -22.22 -6.45
CA THR A 131 -9.22 -22.10 -7.46
C THR A 131 -9.79 -20.69 -7.45
N LEU A 132 -9.64 -19.98 -8.58
CA LEU A 132 -10.16 -18.63 -8.80
C LEU A 132 -11.62 -18.68 -9.23
N GLY A 133 -12.00 -19.72 -9.98
CA GLY A 133 -13.38 -19.88 -10.47
C GLY A 133 -13.50 -21.03 -11.47
N ILE A 134 -14.70 -21.13 -12.04
CA ILE A 134 -15.01 -22.09 -13.11
C ILE A 134 -15.35 -21.28 -14.36
N GLY A 135 -14.75 -21.63 -15.48
CA GLY A 135 -15.02 -21.02 -16.78
C GLY A 135 -16.50 -21.14 -17.17
N ASP A 136 -17.04 -20.09 -17.72
CA ASP A 136 -18.41 -20.02 -18.23
C ASP A 136 -18.47 -19.89 -19.77
N GLY A 137 -17.30 -19.75 -20.41
CA GLY A 137 -17.12 -19.50 -21.84
C GLY A 137 -17.22 -18.04 -22.27
N PHE A 138 -17.40 -17.10 -21.34
CA PHE A 138 -17.55 -15.67 -21.61
C PHE A 138 -16.64 -14.80 -20.77
N THR A 139 -16.43 -15.14 -19.50
CA THR A 139 -15.62 -14.37 -18.54
C THR A 139 -14.15 -14.57 -18.84
N THR A 140 -13.44 -13.44 -19.03
CA THR A 140 -11.99 -13.40 -19.25
C THR A 140 -11.21 -12.93 -18.04
N GLU A 141 -11.85 -12.21 -17.10
CA GLU A 141 -11.21 -11.55 -15.98
C GLU A 141 -11.39 -12.36 -14.70
N TYR A 142 -10.27 -12.70 -14.05
CA TYR A 142 -10.24 -13.44 -12.79
C TYR A 142 -9.39 -12.68 -11.79
N PRO A 143 -9.98 -12.08 -10.73
CA PRO A 143 -9.22 -11.42 -9.68
C PRO A 143 -8.45 -12.44 -8.87
N LEU A 144 -7.17 -12.15 -8.61
CA LEU A 144 -6.33 -12.95 -7.74
C LEU A 144 -6.64 -12.59 -6.29
N THR A 145 -7.03 -13.61 -5.52
CA THR A 145 -7.57 -13.44 -4.17
C THR A 145 -6.89 -14.37 -3.20
N LYS A 146 -6.95 -14.04 -1.93
CA LYS A 146 -6.56 -14.95 -0.83
C LYS A 146 -7.76 -15.30 0.02
N SER A 147 -7.71 -16.43 0.68
CA SER A 147 -8.72 -16.87 1.64
C SER A 147 -8.14 -16.85 3.05
N TYR A 148 -8.84 -16.21 3.98
CA TYR A 148 -8.55 -16.26 5.40
C TYR A 148 -9.71 -16.94 6.13
N ALA A 149 -9.55 -18.20 6.47
CA ALA A 149 -10.60 -19.03 7.11
C ALA A 149 -11.95 -18.99 6.37
N GLY A 150 -11.93 -18.97 5.02
CA GLY A 150 -13.11 -18.91 4.17
C GLY A 150 -13.57 -17.49 3.78
N PHE A 151 -13.02 -16.44 4.38
CA PHE A 151 -13.22 -15.08 3.94
C PHE A 151 -12.29 -14.76 2.76
N ILE A 152 -12.85 -14.36 1.64
CA ILE A 152 -12.10 -14.09 0.39
C ILE A 152 -11.89 -12.58 0.25
N GLU A 153 -10.64 -12.17 0.05
CA GLU A 153 -10.29 -10.80 -0.22
C GLU A 153 -9.27 -10.69 -1.37
N PRO A 154 -9.31 -9.60 -2.17
CA PRO A 154 -8.32 -9.39 -3.22
C PRO A 154 -6.94 -9.15 -2.60
N VAL A 155 -5.88 -9.62 -3.26
CA VAL A 155 -4.50 -9.34 -2.86
C VAL A 155 -4.08 -7.96 -3.32
N GLY A 156 -3.18 -7.30 -2.58
CA GLY A 156 -2.76 -5.94 -2.88
C GLY A 156 -1.81 -5.83 -4.08
N TYR A 157 -1.04 -6.89 -4.32
CA TYR A 157 -0.09 -7.01 -5.44
C TYR A 157 0.32 -8.46 -5.63
N VAL A 158 0.54 -8.87 -6.86
CA VAL A 158 1.01 -10.23 -7.21
C VAL A 158 2.36 -10.14 -7.89
N ASP A 159 3.29 -10.97 -7.45
CA ASP A 159 4.58 -11.13 -8.13
C ASP A 159 4.41 -11.99 -9.38
N ILE A 160 4.48 -11.35 -10.54
CA ILE A 160 4.32 -12.00 -11.83
C ILE A 160 5.37 -13.11 -12.07
N THR A 161 6.54 -13.02 -11.45
CA THR A 161 7.61 -13.99 -11.64
C THR A 161 7.31 -15.34 -11.01
N THR A 162 6.41 -15.34 -10.01
CA THR A 162 5.97 -16.55 -9.30
C THR A 162 4.61 -17.05 -9.76
N LEU A 163 3.92 -16.28 -10.63
CA LEU A 163 2.56 -16.58 -11.04
C LEU A 163 2.51 -17.78 -11.98
N GLN A 164 1.80 -18.81 -11.56
CA GLN A 164 1.51 -20.02 -12.32
C GLN A 164 0.00 -20.13 -12.48
N VAL A 165 -0.46 -20.18 -13.72
CA VAL A 165 -1.89 -20.29 -14.06
C VAL A 165 -2.15 -21.67 -14.62
N MET A 166 -3.23 -22.32 -14.19
CA MET A 166 -3.62 -23.65 -14.60
C MET A 166 -5.10 -23.69 -15.02
N LEU A 167 -5.37 -24.36 -16.13
CA LEU A 167 -6.71 -24.73 -16.58
C LEU A 167 -6.86 -26.24 -16.48
N ASP A 168 -7.82 -26.71 -15.67
CA ASP A 168 -8.00 -28.13 -15.35
C ASP A 168 -6.71 -28.86 -14.90
N GLY A 169 -5.84 -28.12 -14.20
CA GLY A 169 -4.55 -28.63 -13.72
C GLY A 169 -3.41 -28.62 -14.76
N VAL A 170 -3.67 -28.13 -15.98
CA VAL A 170 -2.64 -27.94 -17.03
C VAL A 170 -2.12 -26.52 -16.96
N GLN A 171 -0.79 -26.39 -16.89
CA GLN A 171 -0.15 -25.07 -16.81
C GLN A 171 -0.26 -24.31 -18.13
N GLU A 172 -0.69 -23.07 -18.03
CA GLU A 172 -0.80 -22.11 -19.13
C GLU A 172 0.32 -21.07 -19.08
N PHE A 173 0.81 -20.62 -20.24
CA PHE A 173 1.96 -19.74 -20.32
C PHE A 173 1.61 -18.36 -20.90
N THR A 174 2.11 -17.32 -20.24
CA THR A 174 2.05 -15.92 -20.71
C THR A 174 3.05 -15.68 -21.86
N PRO A 175 2.79 -14.76 -22.81
CA PRO A 175 1.57 -13.98 -22.98
C PRO A 175 0.54 -14.66 -23.90
N ALA A 176 0.75 -15.90 -24.31
CA ALA A 176 -0.06 -16.56 -25.34
C ALA A 176 -1.51 -16.76 -24.90
N THR A 177 -1.72 -17.13 -23.62
CA THR A 177 -3.05 -17.51 -23.13
C THR A 177 -3.63 -16.51 -22.13
N TRP A 178 -2.77 -15.83 -21.35
CA TRP A 178 -3.20 -14.86 -20.33
C TRP A 178 -2.19 -13.72 -20.13
N THR A 179 -2.65 -12.65 -19.50
CA THR A 179 -1.82 -11.52 -19.03
C THR A 179 -2.24 -11.12 -17.61
N LEU A 180 -1.28 -10.60 -16.83
CA LEU A 180 -1.57 -10.00 -15.53
C LEU A 180 -1.71 -8.49 -15.68
N VAL A 181 -2.89 -7.98 -15.35
CA VAL A 181 -3.12 -6.55 -15.18
C VAL A 181 -2.94 -6.22 -13.71
N THR A 182 -1.92 -5.40 -13.43
CA THR A 182 -1.61 -4.97 -12.06
C THR A 182 -2.77 -4.19 -11.46
N PRO A 183 -3.05 -4.34 -10.16
CA PRO A 183 -2.20 -5.06 -9.21
C PRO A 183 -2.45 -6.57 -9.09
N ASN A 184 -3.62 -7.08 -9.51
CA ASN A 184 -4.06 -8.43 -9.13
C ASN A 184 -5.10 -9.06 -10.05
N THR A 185 -5.24 -8.62 -11.29
CA THR A 185 -6.26 -9.16 -12.21
C THR A 185 -5.62 -9.98 -13.33
N LEU A 186 -5.99 -11.26 -13.41
CA LEU A 186 -5.63 -12.15 -14.49
C LEU A 186 -6.63 -11.99 -15.63
N ILE A 187 -6.14 -11.75 -16.85
CA ILE A 187 -6.98 -11.63 -18.04
C ILE A 187 -6.58 -12.70 -19.06
N PHE A 188 -7.53 -13.53 -19.46
CA PHE A 188 -7.34 -14.51 -20.51
C PHE A 188 -7.59 -13.90 -21.90
N ALA A 189 -6.76 -14.25 -22.87
CA ALA A 189 -6.92 -13.84 -24.27
C ALA A 189 -8.17 -14.46 -24.88
N VAL A 190 -8.53 -15.67 -24.47
CA VAL A 190 -9.75 -16.40 -24.84
C VAL A 190 -10.45 -16.86 -23.57
N PRO A 191 -11.75 -16.64 -23.40
CA PRO A 191 -12.46 -17.07 -22.21
C PRO A 191 -12.30 -18.58 -21.97
N PRO A 192 -11.97 -19.03 -20.75
CA PRO A 192 -11.94 -20.44 -20.41
C PRO A 192 -13.28 -21.12 -20.72
N ALA A 193 -13.24 -22.30 -21.31
CA ALA A 193 -14.43 -23.04 -21.71
C ALA A 193 -15.35 -23.32 -20.50
N LYS A 194 -16.64 -23.47 -20.76
CA LYS A 194 -17.60 -23.77 -19.71
C LYS A 194 -17.26 -25.07 -18.98
N GLY A 195 -17.11 -25.00 -17.67
CA GLY A 195 -16.79 -26.10 -16.79
C GLY A 195 -15.30 -26.24 -16.48
N THR A 196 -14.40 -25.53 -17.18
CA THR A 196 -12.96 -25.53 -16.91
C THR A 196 -12.64 -24.91 -15.56
N VAL A 197 -11.88 -25.60 -14.74
CA VAL A 197 -11.40 -25.08 -13.45
C VAL A 197 -10.22 -24.15 -13.67
N VAL A 198 -10.39 -22.87 -13.33
CA VAL A 198 -9.32 -21.87 -13.36
C VAL A 198 -8.65 -21.82 -11.98
N SER A 199 -7.37 -22.14 -11.92
CA SER A 199 -6.60 -22.08 -10.68
C SER A 199 -5.26 -21.40 -10.89
N ALA A 200 -4.70 -20.85 -9.79
CA ALA A 200 -3.40 -20.21 -9.84
C ALA A 200 -2.59 -20.43 -8.57
N GLY A 201 -1.26 -20.39 -8.71
CA GLY A 201 -0.30 -20.31 -7.64
C GLY A 201 0.53 -19.04 -7.78
N TYR A 202 0.73 -18.29 -6.71
CA TYR A 202 1.45 -17.01 -6.75
C TYR A 202 1.92 -16.54 -5.37
N THR A 203 2.93 -15.68 -5.39
CA THR A 203 3.34 -14.89 -4.23
C THR A 203 2.65 -13.53 -4.29
N TRP A 204 2.17 -13.08 -3.16
CA TRP A 204 1.41 -11.83 -3.08
C TRP A 204 1.87 -10.96 -1.92
N TYR A 205 1.55 -9.67 -1.98
CA TYR A 205 1.89 -8.68 -0.99
C TYR A 205 0.69 -7.79 -0.67
N TYR A 206 0.66 -7.27 0.55
CA TYR A 206 -0.20 -6.14 0.88
C TYR A 206 0.39 -4.86 0.29
N ARG A 207 -0.46 -3.99 -0.23
CA ARG A 207 -0.06 -2.62 -0.52
C ARG A 207 -0.33 -1.78 0.71
N VAL A 208 0.73 -1.19 1.25
CA VAL A 208 0.66 -0.44 2.51
C VAL A 208 1.39 0.90 2.38
N ARG A 209 1.13 1.78 3.32
CA ARG A 209 1.91 2.99 3.59
C ARG A 209 2.30 3.03 5.07
N PHE A 210 3.22 3.89 5.44
CA PHE A 210 3.42 4.18 6.85
C PHE A 210 2.18 4.89 7.42
N GLY A 211 1.83 4.58 8.65
CA GLY A 211 0.67 5.19 9.32
C GLY A 211 0.96 6.57 9.90
N GLU A 212 2.23 6.92 10.04
CA GLU A 212 2.68 8.17 10.68
C GLU A 212 3.83 8.79 9.88
N ASP A 213 3.94 10.13 9.88
CA ASP A 213 5.03 10.88 9.22
C ASP A 213 6.28 11.02 10.09
N MET A 214 6.25 10.46 11.29
CA MET A 214 7.33 10.50 12.26
C MET A 214 7.62 9.11 12.81
N GLN A 215 8.90 8.81 13.00
CA GLN A 215 9.35 7.59 13.65
C GLN A 215 10.40 7.95 14.72
N ASP A 216 10.22 7.43 15.94
CA ASP A 216 11.11 7.72 17.08
C ASP A 216 12.09 6.56 17.28
N TYR A 217 13.32 6.75 16.83
CA TYR A 217 14.41 5.84 17.06
C TYR A 217 15.15 6.20 18.35
N ASN A 218 15.22 5.28 19.32
CA ASN A 218 15.91 5.49 20.59
C ASN A 218 17.25 4.75 20.59
N ASN A 219 18.34 5.47 20.82
CA ASN A 219 19.63 4.86 21.08
C ASN A 219 19.72 4.47 22.56
N PHE A 220 19.72 3.17 22.87
CA PHE A 220 19.78 2.67 24.25
C PHE A 220 21.17 2.13 24.63
N MET A 221 22.02 1.88 23.65
CA MET A 221 23.40 1.45 23.84
C MET A 221 24.24 1.86 22.63
N TYR A 222 25.57 1.88 22.75
CA TYR A 222 26.48 2.22 21.65
C TYR A 222 26.16 1.39 20.39
N GLN A 223 25.83 2.06 19.30
CA GLN A 223 25.44 1.47 18.00
C GLN A 223 24.23 0.52 18.04
N LEU A 224 23.40 0.57 19.09
CA LEU A 224 22.19 -0.21 19.23
C LEU A 224 20.98 0.70 19.44
N TRP A 225 19.98 0.52 18.61
CA TRP A 225 18.78 1.33 18.56
C TRP A 225 17.53 0.47 18.70
N GLU A 226 16.45 1.06 19.16
CA GLU A 226 15.13 0.48 19.22
C GLU A 226 14.12 1.37 18.51
N LEU A 227 13.08 0.77 17.96
CA LEU A 227 11.89 1.44 17.45
C LEU A 227 10.67 0.86 18.15
N LYS A 228 10.09 1.60 19.07
CA LYS A 228 9.00 1.11 19.93
C LYS A 228 7.68 0.94 19.19
N LYS A 229 7.47 1.72 18.13
CA LYS A 229 6.23 1.69 17.38
C LYS A 229 6.48 1.97 15.90
N LEU A 230 6.08 1.04 15.07
CA LEU A 230 5.97 1.17 13.64
C LEU A 230 4.55 0.83 13.22
N THR A 231 3.87 1.74 12.57
CA THR A 231 2.52 1.52 12.09
C THR A 231 2.51 1.43 10.57
N LEU A 232 1.89 0.37 10.04
CA LEU A 232 1.60 0.23 8.61
C LEU A 232 0.08 0.17 8.42
N GLU A 233 -0.41 0.83 7.38
CA GLU A 233 -1.83 0.87 7.02
C GLU A 233 -2.01 0.41 5.58
N MET A 234 -2.92 -0.55 5.36
CA MET A 234 -3.27 -1.03 4.05
C MET A 234 -3.93 0.08 3.22
N VAL A 235 -3.52 0.16 1.97
CA VAL A 235 -4.13 1.02 0.95
C VAL A 235 -4.84 0.11 -0.04
N LYS A 236 -6.06 0.49 -0.45
CA LYS A 236 -6.76 -0.24 -1.51
C LYS A 236 -5.99 -0.11 -2.82
N PRO A 237 -5.78 -1.20 -3.55
CA PRO A 237 -5.17 -1.17 -4.87
C PRO A 237 -6.01 -0.41 -5.89
#